data_ea269f60808f2cbec5226453f3ec7d8c
#
_entry.id   ea269f60808f2cbec5226453f3ec7d8c
#
_cell.length_a   1.000
_cell.length_b   1.000
_cell.length_c   1.000
_cell.angle_alpha   90.00
_cell.angle_beta   90.00
_cell.angle_gamma   90.00
#
_symmetry.space_group_name_H-M   'P 1'
#
loop_
_entity.id
_entity.type
_entity.pdbx_description
1 polymer ?
#
loop_
_entity_poly.entity_id
_entity_poly.type
_entity_poly.pdbx_seq_one_letter_code
_entity_poly.pdbx_strand_id
1 'polypeptide(L)'
;MLDLGHSNFTAAQVDEAALAAATAGHPRFISAQNEYSLLVRDADAALLPVLERRGLGLLPYFPLANGLFTGKFSREGGPADSRIMRQRPHVATDAPWEAIEAFAALCADRGVGMLEGTIGWLLSRPTMASVIAGATTVEQIAQNAAAAGAWSPDAEALARVDELFTPGA
;
A
#
# COMPACT_ATOMS: atom_id res chain seq x y z
N MET A 1 2.04 -28.01 5.68
CA MET A 1 1.72 -26.59 5.34
C MET A 1 0.67 -26.13 6.32
N LEU A 2 0.88 -25.02 7.02
CA LEU A 2 -0.05 -24.54 8.05
C LEU A 2 -1.10 -23.60 7.45
N ASP A 3 -0.68 -22.67 6.61
CA ASP A 3 -1.53 -21.63 6.04
C ASP A 3 -1.26 -21.42 4.55
N LEU A 4 -2.26 -20.91 3.83
CA LEU A 4 -2.24 -20.65 2.40
C LEU A 4 -2.56 -19.17 2.12
N GLY A 5 -1.87 -18.58 1.17
CA GLY A 5 -2.17 -17.26 0.61
C GLY A 5 -2.28 -17.32 -0.91
N HIS A 6 -2.99 -16.37 -1.48
CA HIS A 6 -3.04 -16.19 -2.93
C HIS A 6 -2.42 -14.85 -3.33
N SER A 7 -2.11 -14.67 -4.60
CA SER A 7 -1.63 -13.40 -5.16
C SER A 7 -2.39 -13.04 -6.41
N ASN A 8 -2.72 -11.74 -6.53
CA ASN A 8 -3.36 -11.14 -7.71
C ASN A 8 -4.72 -11.72 -8.09
N PHE A 9 -5.45 -12.29 -7.13
CA PHE A 9 -6.84 -12.71 -7.38
C PHE A 9 -7.75 -11.49 -7.43
N THR A 10 -8.72 -11.53 -8.32
CA THR A 10 -9.86 -10.63 -8.32
C THR A 10 -10.84 -10.98 -7.19
N ALA A 11 -11.74 -10.08 -6.86
CA ALA A 11 -12.80 -10.34 -5.88
C ALA A 11 -13.62 -11.63 -6.21
N ALA A 12 -13.95 -11.84 -7.48
CA ALA A 12 -14.65 -13.04 -7.94
C ALA A 12 -13.83 -14.31 -7.71
N GLN A 13 -12.54 -14.29 -8.01
CA GLN A 13 -11.64 -15.43 -7.79
C GLN A 13 -11.47 -15.77 -6.30
N VAL A 14 -11.47 -14.76 -5.42
CA VAL A 14 -11.45 -14.99 -3.97
C VAL A 14 -12.70 -15.74 -3.51
N ASP A 15 -13.88 -15.31 -3.98
CA ASP A 15 -15.15 -15.96 -3.65
C ASP A 15 -15.23 -17.38 -4.23
N GLU A 16 -14.79 -17.58 -5.46
CA GLU A 16 -14.73 -18.90 -6.12
C GLU A 16 -13.81 -19.87 -5.36
N ALA A 17 -12.59 -19.40 -5.01
CA ALA A 17 -11.64 -20.21 -4.26
C ALA A 17 -12.15 -20.59 -2.87
N ALA A 18 -12.85 -19.68 -2.19
CA ALA A 18 -13.45 -19.96 -0.89
C ALA A 18 -14.56 -21.03 -1.00
N LEU A 19 -15.39 -20.95 -2.04
CA LEU A 19 -16.43 -21.95 -2.31
C LEU A 19 -15.82 -23.32 -2.65
N ALA A 20 -14.81 -23.34 -3.52
CA ALA A 20 -14.11 -24.57 -3.91
C ALA A 20 -13.47 -25.26 -2.70
N ALA A 21 -12.78 -24.51 -1.84
CA ALA A 21 -12.19 -25.03 -0.62
C ALA A 21 -13.25 -25.62 0.33
N ALA A 22 -14.36 -24.92 0.53
CA ALA A 22 -15.46 -25.38 1.37
C ALA A 22 -16.10 -26.68 0.82
N THR A 23 -16.33 -26.74 -0.50
CA THR A 23 -16.95 -27.91 -1.17
C THR A 23 -16.04 -29.13 -1.10
N ALA A 24 -14.73 -28.95 -1.25
CA ALA A 24 -13.76 -30.03 -1.25
C ALA A 24 -13.25 -30.40 0.16
N GLY A 25 -13.66 -29.69 1.20
CA GLY A 25 -13.16 -29.91 2.57
C GLY A 25 -11.68 -29.55 2.73
N HIS A 26 -11.17 -28.58 1.93
CA HIS A 26 -9.77 -28.15 1.96
C HIS A 26 -9.58 -26.89 2.81
N PRO A 27 -8.33 -26.64 3.28
CA PRO A 27 -7.98 -25.38 3.93
C PRO A 27 -8.25 -24.19 3.00
N ARG A 28 -8.86 -23.13 3.53
CA ARG A 28 -9.06 -21.88 2.83
C ARG A 28 -7.81 -21.00 2.83
N PHE A 29 -7.71 -20.05 1.91
CA PHE A 29 -6.74 -18.98 1.99
C PHE A 29 -7.01 -18.09 3.21
N ILE A 30 -5.93 -17.59 3.82
CA ILE A 30 -5.98 -16.66 4.95
C ILE A 30 -5.41 -15.28 4.59
N SER A 31 -4.68 -15.18 3.48
CA SER A 31 -4.07 -13.92 3.03
C SER A 31 -4.15 -13.75 1.53
N ALA A 32 -4.17 -12.49 1.12
CA ALA A 32 -4.09 -12.02 -0.26
C ALA A 32 -2.85 -11.14 -0.44
N GLN A 33 -2.16 -11.27 -1.56
CA GLN A 33 -1.05 -10.42 -1.93
C GLN A 33 -1.33 -9.74 -3.26
N ASN A 34 -1.68 -8.46 -3.23
CA ASN A 34 -2.02 -7.67 -4.41
C ASN A 34 -1.25 -6.35 -4.40
N GLU A 35 -1.11 -5.70 -5.56
CA GLU A 35 -0.62 -4.34 -5.60
C GLU A 35 -1.60 -3.41 -4.89
N TYR A 36 -1.09 -2.60 -3.96
CA TYR A 36 -1.89 -1.60 -3.30
C TYR A 36 -1.01 -0.50 -2.70
N SER A 37 -1.33 0.74 -3.03
CA SER A 37 -0.64 1.94 -2.57
C SER A 37 -1.56 3.14 -2.69
N LEU A 38 -1.10 4.33 -2.31
CA LEU A 38 -1.82 5.59 -2.54
C LEU A 38 -2.13 5.84 -4.03
N LEU A 39 -1.26 5.36 -4.96
CA LEU A 39 -1.45 5.53 -6.40
C LEU A 39 -2.20 4.37 -7.07
N VAL A 40 -2.26 3.19 -6.45
CA VAL A 40 -2.91 1.99 -6.99
C VAL A 40 -3.97 1.55 -6.00
N ARG A 41 -5.21 1.98 -6.24
CA ARG A 41 -6.34 1.84 -5.33
C ARG A 41 -7.51 1.00 -5.90
N ASP A 42 -7.29 0.32 -7.01
CA ASP A 42 -8.34 -0.51 -7.66
C ASP A 42 -8.93 -1.57 -6.71
N ALA A 43 -8.17 -2.02 -5.73
CA ALA A 43 -8.63 -2.97 -4.73
C ALA A 43 -9.74 -2.43 -3.82
N ASP A 44 -9.85 -1.12 -3.62
CA ASP A 44 -10.80 -0.49 -2.70
C ASP A 44 -12.26 -0.83 -3.07
N ALA A 45 -12.57 -0.82 -4.37
CA ALA A 45 -13.94 -0.95 -4.84
C ALA A 45 -14.54 -2.35 -4.67
N ALA A 46 -13.74 -3.39 -4.85
CA ALA A 46 -14.25 -4.77 -4.88
C ALA A 46 -13.42 -5.74 -4.04
N LEU A 47 -12.10 -5.69 -4.11
CA LEU A 47 -11.25 -6.69 -3.47
C LEU A 47 -11.25 -6.55 -1.94
N LEU A 48 -11.00 -5.35 -1.40
CA LEU A 48 -10.94 -5.15 0.05
C LEU A 48 -12.26 -5.55 0.74
N PRO A 49 -13.46 -5.19 0.24
CA PRO A 49 -14.72 -5.67 0.83
C PRO A 49 -14.87 -7.19 0.84
N VAL A 50 -14.35 -7.87 -0.18
CA VAL A 50 -14.38 -9.35 -0.22
C VAL A 50 -13.39 -9.94 0.77
N LEU A 51 -12.17 -9.39 0.87
CA LEU A 51 -11.18 -9.84 1.85
C LEU A 51 -11.72 -9.70 3.27
N GLU A 52 -12.31 -8.56 3.60
CA GLU A 52 -12.92 -8.30 4.91
C GLU A 52 -14.03 -9.32 5.22
N ARG A 53 -15.00 -9.47 4.30
CA ARG A 53 -16.11 -10.43 4.45
C ARG A 53 -15.64 -11.88 4.61
N ARG A 54 -14.52 -12.24 3.97
CA ARG A 54 -13.95 -13.59 4.03
C ARG A 54 -12.93 -13.77 5.15
N GLY A 55 -12.56 -12.70 5.85
CA GLY A 55 -11.56 -12.71 6.92
C GLY A 55 -10.16 -13.02 6.42
N LEU A 56 -9.78 -12.48 5.25
CA LEU A 56 -8.42 -12.55 4.71
C LEU A 56 -7.64 -11.26 5.02
N GLY A 57 -6.36 -11.44 5.36
CA GLY A 57 -5.46 -10.31 5.51
C GLY A 57 -4.81 -9.91 4.18
N LEU A 58 -4.72 -8.60 3.89
CA LEU A 58 -3.98 -8.09 2.76
C LEU A 58 -2.51 -7.90 3.10
N LEU A 59 -1.64 -8.31 2.20
CA LEU A 59 -0.19 -8.10 2.21
C LEU A 59 0.19 -7.33 0.92
N PRO A 60 0.12 -5.98 0.90
CA PRO A 60 0.35 -5.23 -0.31
C PRO A 60 1.81 -5.30 -0.77
N TYR A 61 2.02 -5.45 -2.08
CA TYR A 61 3.31 -5.19 -2.69
C TYR A 61 3.33 -3.82 -3.36
N PHE A 62 4.52 -3.23 -3.54
CA PHE A 62 4.75 -1.84 -3.94
C PHE A 62 4.02 -0.77 -3.09
N PRO A 63 3.92 -0.95 -1.77
CA PRO A 63 3.12 -0.08 -0.91
C PRO A 63 3.59 1.38 -0.90
N LEU A 64 4.87 1.62 -1.23
CA LEU A 64 5.49 2.95 -1.31
C LEU A 64 5.56 3.46 -2.76
N ALA A 65 4.78 2.90 -3.69
CA ALA A 65 4.78 3.25 -5.12
C ALA A 65 6.21 3.34 -5.68
N ASN A 66 6.95 2.22 -5.59
CA ASN A 66 8.37 2.14 -5.97
C ASN A 66 9.32 3.09 -5.21
N GLY A 67 8.88 3.68 -4.12
CA GLY A 67 9.66 4.60 -3.29
C GLY A 67 9.29 6.08 -3.43
N LEU A 68 8.30 6.44 -4.26
CA LEU A 68 7.82 7.81 -4.40
C LEU A 68 7.38 8.41 -3.04
N PHE A 69 6.78 7.59 -2.19
CA PHE A 69 6.30 8.01 -0.86
C PHE A 69 7.34 7.89 0.26
N THR A 70 8.63 7.84 -0.08
CA THR A 70 9.71 7.87 0.93
C THR A 70 10.23 9.27 1.24
N GLY A 71 9.76 10.30 0.53
CA GLY A 71 10.26 11.68 0.64
C GLY A 71 11.59 11.94 -0.06
N LYS A 72 12.14 10.95 -0.80
CA LYS A 72 13.44 11.07 -1.50
C LYS A 72 13.34 11.56 -2.94
N PHE A 73 12.11 11.65 -3.47
CA PHE A 73 11.82 12.05 -4.84
C PHE A 73 11.09 13.40 -4.87
N SER A 74 11.29 14.14 -5.96
CA SER A 74 10.63 15.39 -6.28
C SER A 74 10.28 15.43 -7.77
N ARG A 75 9.64 16.51 -8.23
CA ARG A 75 9.35 16.77 -9.65
C ARG A 75 10.62 16.77 -10.51
N GLU A 76 11.75 17.20 -9.95
CA GLU A 76 13.04 17.25 -10.63
C GLU A 76 13.73 15.87 -10.70
N GLY A 77 13.19 14.86 -10.00
CA GLY A 77 13.73 13.51 -9.96
C GLY A 77 14.03 13.01 -8.55
N GLY A 78 15.05 12.17 -8.41
CA GLY A 78 15.44 11.57 -7.14
C GLY A 78 16.88 11.07 -7.16
N PRO A 79 17.31 10.29 -6.16
CA PRO A 79 18.67 9.76 -6.10
C PRO A 79 19.02 9.00 -7.38
N ALA A 80 20.10 9.41 -8.06
CA ALA A 80 20.50 8.87 -9.37
C ALA A 80 20.80 7.35 -9.32
N ASP A 81 21.24 6.86 -8.18
CA ASP A 81 21.51 5.44 -7.91
C ASP A 81 20.26 4.64 -7.51
N SER A 82 19.12 5.28 -7.36
CA SER A 82 17.87 4.59 -7.07
C SER A 82 17.43 3.67 -8.21
N ARG A 83 16.71 2.60 -7.87
CA ARG A 83 16.20 1.65 -8.86
C ARG A 83 15.28 2.31 -9.88
N ILE A 84 14.43 3.24 -9.46
CA ILE A 84 13.52 3.98 -10.33
C ILE A 84 14.34 4.78 -11.35
N MET A 85 15.25 5.63 -10.90
CA MET A 85 16.01 6.50 -11.81
C MET A 85 16.85 5.71 -12.82
N ARG A 86 17.34 4.52 -12.42
CA ARG A 86 18.13 3.67 -13.32
C ARG A 86 17.30 2.84 -14.31
N GLN A 87 16.14 2.37 -13.90
CA GLN A 87 15.37 1.38 -14.68
C GLN A 87 14.04 1.92 -15.22
N ARG A 88 13.42 2.88 -14.53
CA ARG A 88 12.08 3.39 -14.83
C ARG A 88 11.95 4.87 -14.48
N PRO A 89 12.79 5.77 -15.02
CA PRO A 89 12.77 7.19 -14.66
C PRO A 89 11.40 7.84 -14.88
N HIS A 90 10.62 7.36 -15.87
CA HIS A 90 9.26 7.83 -16.14
C HIS A 90 8.32 7.69 -14.92
N VAL A 91 8.54 6.71 -14.03
CA VAL A 91 7.71 6.57 -12.82
C VAL A 91 7.85 7.80 -11.93
N ALA A 92 9.02 8.44 -11.91
CA ALA A 92 9.22 9.67 -11.15
C ALA A 92 8.76 10.90 -11.96
N THR A 93 9.05 10.97 -13.28
CA THR A 93 8.68 12.14 -14.08
C THR A 93 7.19 12.26 -14.32
N ASP A 94 6.48 11.14 -14.45
CA ASP A 94 5.05 11.11 -14.79
C ASP A 94 4.16 10.94 -13.54
N ALA A 95 4.75 10.99 -12.34
CA ALA A 95 4.02 10.86 -11.08
C ALA A 95 3.04 12.05 -10.87
N PRO A 96 1.92 11.86 -10.19
CA PRO A 96 0.96 12.92 -9.87
C PRO A 96 1.49 13.82 -8.76
N TRP A 97 2.47 14.66 -9.09
CA TRP A 97 3.22 15.45 -8.11
C TRP A 97 2.36 16.40 -7.30
N GLU A 98 1.27 16.94 -7.87
CA GLU A 98 0.35 17.79 -7.10
C GLU A 98 -0.24 17.05 -5.90
N ALA A 99 -0.69 15.81 -6.11
CA ALA A 99 -1.23 14.98 -5.04
C ALA A 99 -0.15 14.54 -4.06
N ILE A 100 1.06 14.18 -4.55
CA ILE A 100 2.18 13.74 -3.71
C ILE A 100 2.67 14.90 -2.82
N GLU A 101 2.82 16.10 -3.37
CA GLU A 101 3.23 17.29 -2.62
C GLU A 101 2.18 17.72 -1.60
N ALA A 102 0.89 17.66 -1.97
CA ALA A 102 -0.20 17.93 -1.04
C ALA A 102 -0.24 16.90 0.10
N PHE A 103 0.04 15.64 -0.19
CA PHE A 103 0.17 14.60 0.85
C PHE A 103 1.40 14.83 1.74
N ALA A 104 2.53 15.25 1.16
CA ALA A 104 3.72 15.61 1.95
C ALA A 104 3.43 16.77 2.91
N ALA A 105 2.68 17.80 2.45
CA ALA A 105 2.25 18.90 3.29
C ALA A 105 1.32 18.43 4.41
N LEU A 106 0.33 17.58 4.12
CA LEU A 106 -0.55 16.98 5.11
C LEU A 106 0.25 16.22 6.19
N CYS A 107 1.24 15.43 5.79
CA CYS A 107 2.11 14.72 6.72
C CYS A 107 2.91 15.70 7.61
N ALA A 108 3.49 16.74 7.01
CA ALA A 108 4.24 17.75 7.74
C ALA A 108 3.38 18.50 8.76
N ASP A 109 2.15 18.87 8.42
CA ASP A 109 1.17 19.50 9.32
C ASP A 109 0.81 18.60 10.51
N ARG A 110 0.93 17.29 10.36
CA ARG A 110 0.72 16.30 11.41
C ARG A 110 2.01 15.89 12.13
N GLY A 111 3.14 16.52 11.80
CA GLY A 111 4.45 16.29 12.43
C GLY A 111 5.11 14.95 12.07
N VAL A 112 4.75 14.36 10.93
CA VAL A 112 5.31 13.09 10.44
C VAL A 112 5.89 13.25 9.04
N GLY A 113 6.80 12.35 8.65
CA GLY A 113 7.30 12.26 7.28
C GLY A 113 6.37 11.48 6.36
N MET A 114 6.62 11.56 5.05
CA MET A 114 5.83 10.85 4.03
C MET A 114 5.85 9.33 4.20
N LEU A 115 6.97 8.75 4.64
CA LEU A 115 7.08 7.32 4.88
C LEU A 115 6.14 6.88 6.01
N GLU A 116 6.18 7.59 7.13
CA GLU A 116 5.32 7.36 8.29
C GLU A 116 3.85 7.57 7.94
N GLY A 117 3.56 8.64 7.19
CA GLY A 117 2.22 8.93 6.70
C GLY A 117 1.66 7.82 5.81
N THR A 118 2.45 7.33 4.88
CA THR A 118 2.05 6.26 3.96
C THR A 118 1.83 4.93 4.69
N ILE A 119 2.75 4.54 5.57
CA ILE A 119 2.62 3.29 6.32
C ILE A 119 1.44 3.39 7.30
N GLY A 120 1.26 4.52 7.98
CA GLY A 120 0.12 4.76 8.86
C GLY A 120 -1.22 4.68 8.12
N TRP A 121 -1.32 5.29 6.94
CA TRP A 121 -2.50 5.19 6.08
C TRP A 121 -2.77 3.74 5.65
N LEU A 122 -1.77 2.99 5.20
CA LEU A 122 -1.92 1.58 4.84
C LEU A 122 -2.44 0.76 6.02
N LEU A 123 -1.83 0.89 7.19
CA LEU A 123 -2.19 0.14 8.39
C LEU A 123 -3.56 0.53 8.96
N SER A 124 -4.13 1.67 8.57
CA SER A 124 -5.49 2.05 8.95
C SER A 124 -6.58 1.29 8.18
N ARG A 125 -6.23 0.54 7.13
CA ARG A 125 -7.19 -0.24 6.36
C ARG A 125 -7.58 -1.51 7.10
N PRO A 126 -8.88 -1.84 7.26
CA PRO A 126 -9.34 -2.96 8.09
C PRO A 126 -8.75 -4.32 7.73
N THR A 127 -8.47 -4.53 6.43
CA THR A 127 -7.94 -5.80 5.92
C THR A 127 -6.41 -5.88 5.94
N MET A 128 -5.72 -4.80 6.30
CA MET A 128 -4.26 -4.75 6.24
C MET A 128 -3.64 -5.61 7.33
N ALA A 129 -3.02 -6.74 6.93
CA ALA A 129 -2.34 -7.64 7.86
C ALA A 129 -0.88 -7.24 8.09
N SER A 130 -0.20 -6.79 7.05
CA SER A 130 1.19 -6.31 7.10
C SER A 130 1.53 -5.55 5.82
N VAL A 131 2.57 -4.73 5.85
CA VAL A 131 3.05 -3.96 4.69
C VAL A 131 4.37 -4.55 4.21
N ILE A 132 4.43 -4.97 2.94
CA ILE A 132 5.66 -5.51 2.33
C ILE A 132 6.48 -4.36 1.74
N ALA A 133 7.21 -3.65 2.58
CA ALA A 133 8.08 -2.56 2.16
C ALA A 133 9.50 -3.08 1.86
N GLY A 134 9.96 -2.84 0.62
CA GLY A 134 11.33 -3.19 0.21
C GLY A 134 12.38 -2.34 0.92
N ALA A 135 13.52 -2.94 1.23
CA ALA A 135 14.68 -2.26 1.77
C ALA A 135 15.97 -2.84 1.18
N THR A 136 16.98 -1.99 0.99
CA THR A 136 18.30 -2.37 0.49
C THR A 136 19.41 -2.10 1.52
N THR A 137 19.09 -1.44 2.63
CA THR A 137 20.03 -1.19 3.74
C THR A 137 19.36 -1.49 5.08
N VAL A 138 20.17 -1.71 6.11
CA VAL A 138 19.70 -1.95 7.49
C VAL A 138 18.91 -0.75 8.02
N GLU A 139 19.36 0.46 7.70
CA GLU A 139 18.71 1.71 8.11
C GLU A 139 17.30 1.82 7.52
N GLN A 140 17.10 1.41 6.25
CA GLN A 140 15.77 1.40 5.63
C GLN A 140 14.83 0.39 6.31
N ILE A 141 15.34 -0.77 6.72
CA ILE A 141 14.54 -1.75 7.48
C ILE A 141 14.09 -1.14 8.81
N ALA A 142 15.02 -0.52 9.53
CA ALA A 142 14.73 0.13 10.80
C ALA A 142 13.72 1.28 10.65
N GLN A 143 13.87 2.12 9.60
CA GLN A 143 12.94 3.22 9.28
C GLN A 143 11.55 2.69 8.95
N ASN A 144 11.44 1.68 8.07
CA ASN A 144 10.16 1.08 7.71
C ASN A 144 9.45 0.48 8.93
N ALA A 145 10.20 -0.19 9.82
CA ALA A 145 9.65 -0.77 11.04
C ALA A 145 9.17 0.31 12.02
N ALA A 146 9.96 1.37 12.21
CA ALA A 146 9.60 2.48 13.08
C ALA A 146 8.36 3.25 12.58
N ALA A 147 8.21 3.38 11.27
CA ALA A 147 7.10 4.08 10.66
C ALA A 147 5.74 3.42 10.96
N ALA A 148 5.70 2.11 11.25
CA ALA A 148 4.47 1.38 11.52
C ALA A 148 3.69 1.86 12.77
N GLY A 149 4.37 2.52 13.71
CA GLY A 149 3.73 3.06 14.92
C GLY A 149 3.78 4.58 15.04
N ALA A 150 4.33 5.26 14.03
CA ALA A 150 4.61 6.69 14.11
C ALA A 150 3.35 7.56 13.93
N TRP A 151 2.35 7.07 13.18
CA TRP A 151 1.14 7.83 12.90
C TRP A 151 -0.09 6.92 12.75
N SER A 152 -1.18 7.34 13.38
CA SER A 152 -2.52 6.76 13.20
C SER A 152 -3.43 7.87 12.70
N PRO A 153 -3.78 7.87 11.39
CA PRO A 153 -4.61 8.93 10.81
C PRO A 153 -6.00 8.95 11.42
N ASP A 154 -6.50 10.15 11.72
CA ASP A 154 -7.88 10.38 12.07
C ASP A 154 -8.80 10.40 10.84
N ALA A 155 -10.10 10.48 11.05
CA ALA A 155 -11.09 10.47 9.97
C ALA A 155 -10.91 11.66 8.99
N GLU A 156 -10.50 12.83 9.48
CA GLU A 156 -10.24 14.01 8.65
C GLU A 156 -9.06 13.79 7.74
N ALA A 157 -7.95 13.26 8.28
CA ALA A 157 -6.76 12.94 7.50
C ALA A 157 -7.03 11.84 6.45
N LEU A 158 -7.79 10.81 6.81
CA LEU A 158 -8.19 9.76 5.86
C LEU A 158 -9.04 10.32 4.72
N ALA A 159 -10.04 11.16 5.03
CA ALA A 159 -10.86 11.80 4.01
C ALA A 159 -10.00 12.67 3.07
N ARG A 160 -9.05 13.43 3.63
CA ARG A 160 -8.14 14.24 2.82
C ARG A 160 -7.24 13.41 1.92
N VAL A 161 -6.71 12.30 2.41
CA VAL A 161 -5.93 11.36 1.59
C VAL A 161 -6.79 10.77 0.47
N ASP A 162 -8.03 10.41 0.77
CA ASP A 162 -8.96 9.87 -0.23
C ASP A 162 -9.29 10.89 -1.33
N GLU A 163 -9.43 12.18 -1.00
CA GLU A 163 -9.58 13.27 -1.99
C GLU A 163 -8.36 13.42 -2.90
N LEU A 164 -7.14 13.32 -2.33
CA LEU A 164 -5.89 13.49 -3.08
C LEU A 164 -5.61 12.33 -4.05
N PHE A 165 -6.06 11.13 -3.72
CA PHE A 165 -5.76 9.90 -4.45
C PHE A 165 -7.04 9.13 -4.82
N THR A 166 -8.07 9.84 -5.28
CA THR A 166 -9.31 9.21 -5.74
C THR A 166 -9.04 8.29 -6.94
N PRO A 167 -9.51 7.03 -6.93
CA PRO A 167 -9.41 6.16 -8.09
C PRO A 167 -10.13 6.76 -9.30
N GLY A 168 -9.42 6.96 -10.39
CA GLY A 168 -10.00 7.40 -11.67
C GLY A 168 -10.19 8.91 -11.83
N ALA A 169 -9.52 9.74 -11.03
CA ALA A 169 -9.40 11.18 -11.28
C ALA A 169 -8.37 11.48 -12.37
#